data_e92b88d1a65f9a552ba37e02fc485584
#
_entry.id   e92b88d1a65f9a552ba37e02fc485584
#
_cell.length_a   1.000
_cell.length_b   1.000
_cell.length_c   1.000
_cell.angle_alpha   90.00
_cell.angle_beta   90.00
_cell.angle_gamma   90.00
#
_symmetry.space_group_name_H-M   'P 1'
#
loop_
_entity.id
_entity.type
_entity.pdbx_description
1 polymer ?
#
loop_
_entity_poly.entity_id
_entity_poly.type
_entity_poly.pdbx_seq_one_letter_code
_entity_poly.pdbx_strand_id
1 'polypeptide(L)'
;LELDMENEKNKLSVINKQNVTLEIAIENANKNTQEVNTEVSQLKEKISKMPQQMIEDPISNDELFEENYIEGLTIVGKKICILLDSSSSMTDEKLLEIIKRKNLSDEEKKKGPKWKRSLDIVKWILVRAPKDSNIAVIRFSEKAKYIAKQSFQTKNKNDLKTIFLGLNNITPDGPTNLLSALIQAAKFNPTNIYL
;
A
#
# COMPACT_ATOMS: atom_id res chain seq x y z
N LEU A 1 -34.70 5.14 -45.93
CA LEU A 1 -34.30 3.71 -46.04
C LEU A 1 -32.89 3.58 -46.61
N GLU A 2 -32.56 4.15 -47.81
CA GLU A 2 -31.20 4.06 -48.38
C GLU A 2 -30.16 4.85 -47.53
N LEU A 3 -30.49 6.03 -47.08
CA LEU A 3 -29.60 6.87 -46.22
C LEU A 3 -29.31 6.22 -44.86
N ASP A 4 -30.27 5.52 -44.30
CA ASP A 4 -30.14 4.79 -43.03
C ASP A 4 -29.22 3.57 -43.16
N MET A 5 -29.33 2.84 -44.26
CA MET A 5 -28.46 1.71 -44.58
C MET A 5 -27.00 2.13 -44.80
N GLU A 6 -26.75 3.28 -45.40
CA GLU A 6 -25.41 3.79 -45.64
C GLU A 6 -24.76 4.26 -44.31
N ASN A 7 -25.55 4.89 -43.43
CA ASN A 7 -25.11 5.26 -42.09
C ASN A 7 -24.77 4.03 -41.23
N GLU A 8 -25.56 2.98 -41.30
CA GLU A 8 -25.27 1.73 -40.58
C GLU A 8 -24.03 1.04 -41.11
N LYS A 9 -23.82 1.01 -42.43
CA LYS A 9 -22.62 0.47 -43.05
C LYS A 9 -21.35 1.20 -42.63
N ASN A 10 -21.43 2.53 -42.52
CA ASN A 10 -20.33 3.35 -42.06
C ASN A 10 -20.01 3.11 -40.55
N LYS A 11 -21.05 3.00 -39.73
CA LYS A 11 -20.87 2.63 -38.29
C LYS A 11 -20.24 1.24 -38.17
N LEU A 12 -20.67 0.27 -38.92
CA LEU A 12 -20.12 -1.07 -38.92
C LEU A 12 -18.63 -1.10 -39.30
N SER A 13 -18.26 -0.32 -40.32
CA SER A 13 -16.86 -0.15 -40.73
C SER A 13 -15.97 0.46 -39.62
N VAL A 14 -16.48 1.46 -38.89
CA VAL A 14 -15.77 2.08 -37.77
C VAL A 14 -15.61 1.10 -36.64
N ILE A 15 -16.67 0.37 -36.25
CA ILE A 15 -16.63 -0.64 -35.22
C ILE A 15 -15.64 -1.75 -35.55
N ASN A 16 -15.64 -2.25 -36.77
CA ASN A 16 -14.70 -3.27 -37.22
C ASN A 16 -13.24 -2.80 -37.13
N LYS A 17 -12.95 -1.55 -37.50
CA LYS A 17 -11.60 -0.98 -37.32
C LYS A 17 -11.20 -0.87 -35.85
N GLN A 18 -12.14 -0.46 -34.99
CA GLN A 18 -11.89 -0.40 -33.55
C GLN A 18 -11.64 -1.79 -32.94
N ASN A 19 -12.40 -2.80 -33.37
CA ASN A 19 -12.20 -4.17 -32.89
C ASN A 19 -10.81 -4.71 -33.26
N VAL A 20 -10.36 -4.52 -34.51
CA VAL A 20 -9.00 -4.92 -34.93
C VAL A 20 -7.92 -4.21 -34.08
N THR A 21 -8.10 -2.92 -33.81
CA THR A 21 -7.15 -2.17 -32.98
C THR A 21 -7.12 -2.68 -31.53
N LEU A 22 -8.28 -3.03 -31.00
CA LEU A 22 -8.38 -3.61 -29.64
C LEU A 22 -7.77 -5.01 -29.58
N GLU A 23 -7.97 -5.85 -30.61
CA GLU A 23 -7.35 -7.18 -30.66
C GLU A 23 -5.82 -7.09 -30.64
N ILE A 24 -5.24 -6.19 -31.44
CA ILE A 24 -3.80 -5.94 -31.46
C ILE A 24 -3.31 -5.45 -30.08
N ALA A 25 -4.07 -4.56 -29.43
CA ALA A 25 -3.72 -4.05 -28.10
C ALA A 25 -3.77 -5.16 -27.04
N ILE A 26 -4.76 -6.05 -27.10
CA ILE A 26 -4.87 -7.22 -26.21
C ILE A 26 -3.70 -8.19 -26.42
N GLU A 27 -3.35 -8.47 -27.66
CA GLU A 27 -2.23 -9.35 -27.99
C GLU A 27 -0.90 -8.80 -27.46
N ASN A 28 -0.65 -7.49 -27.64
CA ASN A 28 0.53 -6.83 -27.08
C ASN A 28 0.55 -6.82 -25.54
N ALA A 29 -0.60 -6.59 -24.91
CA ALA A 29 -0.72 -6.63 -23.44
C ALA A 29 -0.44 -8.04 -22.90
N ASN A 30 -0.95 -9.07 -23.57
CA ASN A 30 -0.72 -10.46 -23.20
C ASN A 30 0.77 -10.83 -23.33
N LYS A 31 1.43 -10.39 -24.40
CA LYS A 31 2.87 -10.61 -24.62
C LYS A 31 3.70 -9.95 -23.52
N ASN A 32 3.42 -8.68 -23.21
CA ASN A 32 4.10 -7.97 -22.11
C ASN A 32 3.89 -8.68 -20.76
N THR A 33 2.68 -9.20 -20.51
CA THR A 33 2.37 -9.94 -19.29
C THR A 33 3.18 -11.24 -19.19
N GLN A 34 3.37 -11.95 -20.30
CA GLN A 34 4.20 -13.15 -20.33
C GLN A 34 5.69 -12.83 -20.08
N GLU A 35 6.20 -11.76 -20.68
CA GLU A 35 7.58 -11.31 -20.47
C GLU A 35 7.84 -10.95 -19.01
N VAL A 36 6.94 -10.15 -18.39
CA VAL A 36 7.02 -9.79 -16.98
C VAL A 36 6.95 -11.02 -16.06
N ASN A 37 6.05 -11.97 -16.33
CA ASN A 37 5.94 -13.19 -15.54
C ASN A 37 7.22 -14.06 -15.62
N THR A 38 7.87 -14.09 -16.78
CA THR A 38 9.13 -14.78 -16.98
C THR A 38 10.24 -14.12 -16.17
N GLU A 39 10.32 -12.80 -16.19
CA GLU A 39 11.29 -12.03 -15.42
C GLU A 39 11.09 -12.18 -13.90
N VAL A 40 9.85 -12.12 -13.45
CA VAL A 40 9.49 -12.39 -12.04
C VAL A 40 9.92 -13.79 -11.60
N SER A 41 9.73 -14.79 -12.47
CA SER A 41 10.15 -16.16 -12.17
C SER A 41 11.67 -16.28 -12.06
N GLN A 42 12.42 -15.63 -12.97
CA GLN A 42 13.89 -15.60 -12.92
C GLN A 42 14.42 -14.85 -11.68
N LEU A 43 13.77 -13.73 -11.31
CA LEU A 43 14.15 -13.01 -10.10
C LEU A 43 13.88 -13.80 -8.83
N LYS A 44 12.75 -14.51 -8.75
CA LYS A 44 12.46 -15.43 -7.64
C LYS A 44 13.50 -16.53 -7.51
N GLU A 45 13.94 -17.09 -8.64
CA GLU A 45 14.99 -18.12 -8.64
C GLU A 45 16.35 -17.56 -8.20
N LYS A 46 16.69 -16.32 -8.62
CA LYS A 46 17.91 -15.64 -8.15
C LYS A 46 17.88 -15.38 -6.65
N ILE A 47 16.74 -14.91 -6.12
CA ILE A 47 16.55 -14.66 -4.69
C ILE A 47 16.72 -15.97 -3.89
N SER A 48 16.12 -17.06 -4.35
CA SER A 48 16.22 -18.36 -3.67
C SER A 48 17.65 -18.95 -3.63
N LYS A 49 18.50 -18.53 -4.57
CA LYS A 49 19.92 -18.94 -4.65
C LYS A 49 20.89 -18.02 -3.92
N MET A 50 20.42 -16.86 -3.41
CA MET A 50 21.25 -15.99 -2.59
C MET A 50 21.50 -16.65 -1.22
N PRO A 51 22.76 -16.68 -0.73
CA PRO A 51 23.04 -17.18 0.60
C PRO A 51 22.30 -16.29 1.61
N GLN A 52 21.38 -16.88 2.35
CA GLN A 52 20.76 -16.25 3.50
C GLN A 52 21.86 -15.95 4.52
N GLN A 53 22.34 -14.73 4.57
CA GLN A 53 23.06 -14.27 5.75
C GLN A 53 22.01 -14.23 6.87
N MET A 54 22.03 -15.25 7.71
CA MET A 54 21.28 -15.25 8.97
C MET A 54 21.85 -14.12 9.82
N ILE A 55 21.24 -12.94 9.71
CA ILE A 55 21.35 -11.95 10.76
C ILE A 55 20.50 -12.49 11.88
N GLU A 56 21.16 -13.03 12.93
CA GLU A 56 20.47 -13.41 14.15
C GLU A 56 19.63 -12.23 14.63
N ASP A 57 18.32 -12.38 14.57
CA ASP A 57 17.36 -11.36 15.02
C ASP A 57 17.42 -11.33 16.55
N PRO A 58 17.88 -10.26 17.20
CA PRO A 58 17.99 -10.20 18.66
C PRO A 58 16.65 -10.20 19.40
N ILE A 59 15.52 -10.39 18.70
CA ILE A 59 14.16 -10.43 19.28
C ILE A 59 13.51 -11.80 18.97
N SER A 60 14.17 -12.90 19.36
CA SER A 60 13.62 -14.24 19.20
C SER A 60 12.67 -14.68 20.34
N ASN A 61 11.98 -13.79 21.00
CA ASN A 61 11.12 -14.16 22.14
C ASN A 61 9.76 -13.46 22.20
N ASP A 62 9.05 -13.32 21.07
CA ASP A 62 7.60 -13.04 21.15
C ASP A 62 6.90 -13.65 19.94
N GLU A 63 6.19 -14.74 20.16
CA GLU A 63 5.41 -15.56 19.21
C GLU A 63 4.27 -14.83 18.46
N LEU A 64 4.22 -13.49 18.48
CA LEU A 64 3.07 -12.73 17.98
C LEU A 64 3.31 -12.02 16.63
N PHE A 65 4.49 -12.13 16.00
CA PHE A 65 4.81 -11.33 14.81
C PHE A 65 5.51 -12.09 13.66
N GLU A 66 5.44 -13.41 13.63
CA GLU A 66 6.17 -14.22 12.63
C GLU A 66 5.61 -14.17 11.20
N GLU A 67 4.39 -13.68 10.98
CA GLU A 67 3.72 -13.84 9.67
C GLU A 67 3.93 -12.71 8.66
N ASN A 68 4.56 -11.58 9.01
CA ASN A 68 4.68 -10.44 8.09
C ASN A 68 6.11 -9.93 7.96
N TYR A 69 7.04 -10.81 7.65
CA TYR A 69 8.44 -10.46 7.43
C TYR A 69 8.61 -9.82 6.04
N ILE A 70 9.06 -8.57 6.00
CA ILE A 70 9.48 -7.92 4.75
C ILE A 70 10.98 -8.19 4.58
N GLU A 71 11.31 -9.23 3.83
CA GLU A 71 12.70 -9.60 3.56
C GLU A 71 13.51 -8.43 2.97
N GLY A 72 14.68 -8.18 3.55
CA GLY A 72 15.62 -7.19 3.04
C GLY A 72 15.33 -5.74 3.43
N LEU A 73 14.24 -5.41 4.14
CA LEU A 73 13.98 -4.06 4.61
C LEU A 73 14.59 -3.82 6.00
N THR A 74 15.66 -3.04 6.04
CA THR A 74 16.23 -2.55 7.31
C THR A 74 15.65 -1.19 7.65
N ILE A 75 15.06 -1.07 8.83
CA ILE A 75 14.50 0.20 9.31
C ILE A 75 15.63 1.04 9.90
N VAL A 76 15.91 2.18 9.28
CA VAL A 76 16.98 3.09 9.67
C VAL A 76 16.48 4.53 9.75
N GLY A 77 17.16 5.35 10.56
CA GLY A 77 16.92 6.79 10.67
C GLY A 77 16.78 7.27 12.11
N LYS A 78 17.15 8.53 12.35
CA LYS A 78 16.96 9.20 13.65
C LYS A 78 15.60 9.87 13.78
N LYS A 79 15.05 10.33 12.66
CA LYS A 79 13.71 10.94 12.57
C LYS A 79 12.95 10.24 11.47
N ILE A 80 12.10 9.30 11.84
CA ILE A 80 11.38 8.42 10.92
C ILE A 80 9.96 8.94 10.77
N CYS A 81 9.49 9.12 9.55
CA CYS A 81 8.11 9.43 9.25
C CYS A 81 7.46 8.25 8.52
N ILE A 82 6.37 7.73 9.06
CA ILE A 82 5.57 6.69 8.44
C ILE A 82 4.31 7.35 7.88
N LEU A 83 4.08 7.20 6.57
CA LEU A 83 2.91 7.68 5.88
C LEU A 83 1.98 6.50 5.61
N LEU A 84 0.84 6.47 6.29
CA LEU A 84 -0.17 5.42 6.13
C LEU A 84 -1.32 5.93 5.28
N ASP A 85 -1.46 5.38 4.07
CA ASP A 85 -2.65 5.62 3.26
C ASP A 85 -3.87 4.99 3.93
N SER A 86 -4.87 5.82 4.21
CA SER A 86 -6.16 5.41 4.78
C SER A 86 -7.31 5.76 3.85
N SER A 87 -7.08 5.80 2.55
CA SER A 87 -8.12 6.00 1.54
C SER A 87 -8.98 4.75 1.33
N SER A 88 -10.12 4.91 0.66
CA SER A 88 -11.03 3.79 0.38
C SER A 88 -10.39 2.64 -0.39
N SER A 89 -9.37 2.90 -1.22
CA SER A 89 -8.66 1.87 -1.98
C SER A 89 -7.83 0.92 -1.10
N MET A 90 -7.61 1.28 0.16
CA MET A 90 -6.90 0.44 1.12
C MET A 90 -7.77 -0.64 1.76
N THR A 91 -9.07 -0.65 1.48
CA THR A 91 -9.98 -1.67 2.02
C THR A 91 -9.81 -3.05 1.37
N ASP A 92 -9.45 -3.11 0.07
CA ASP A 92 -9.28 -4.37 -0.64
C ASP A 92 -8.29 -4.23 -1.82
N GLU A 93 -7.88 -5.36 -2.40
CA GLU A 93 -7.03 -5.43 -3.59
C GLU A 93 -7.85 -5.24 -4.87
N LYS A 94 -9.08 -5.77 -4.89
CA LYS A 94 -9.95 -5.79 -6.07
C LYS A 94 -10.89 -4.61 -6.09
N LEU A 95 -10.96 -3.90 -7.21
CA LEU A 95 -11.82 -2.72 -7.38
C LEU A 95 -13.29 -2.99 -7.01
N LEU A 96 -13.84 -4.12 -7.43
CA LEU A 96 -15.22 -4.49 -7.11
C LEU A 96 -15.47 -4.63 -5.61
N GLU A 97 -14.52 -5.20 -4.87
CA GLU A 97 -14.62 -5.34 -3.42
C GLU A 97 -14.44 -3.98 -2.72
N ILE A 98 -13.56 -3.10 -3.24
CA ILE A 98 -13.43 -1.72 -2.75
C ILE A 98 -14.77 -0.98 -2.89
N ILE A 99 -15.43 -1.08 -4.04
CA ILE A 99 -16.73 -0.43 -4.30
C ILE A 99 -17.80 -0.97 -3.34
N LYS A 100 -17.87 -2.28 -3.14
CA LYS A 100 -18.80 -2.90 -2.17
C LYS A 100 -18.54 -2.39 -0.75
N ARG A 101 -17.27 -2.39 -0.31
CA ARG A 101 -16.90 -1.99 1.06
C ARG A 101 -17.10 -0.49 1.32
N LYS A 102 -17.03 0.36 0.30
CA LYS A 102 -17.22 1.80 0.43
C LYS A 102 -18.54 2.18 1.12
N ASN A 103 -19.59 1.40 0.90
CA ASN A 103 -20.93 1.64 1.44
C ASN A 103 -21.23 0.85 2.71
N LEU A 104 -20.26 0.06 3.23
CA LEU A 104 -20.42 -0.68 4.46
C LEU A 104 -20.14 0.17 5.69
N SER A 105 -20.45 -0.39 6.87
CA SER A 105 -20.12 0.25 8.15
C SER A 105 -18.61 0.41 8.34
N ASP A 106 -18.20 1.31 9.22
CA ASP A 106 -16.79 1.55 9.55
C ASP A 106 -16.09 0.28 10.04
N GLU A 107 -16.80 -0.55 10.82
CA GLU A 107 -16.27 -1.83 11.30
C GLU A 107 -15.99 -2.82 10.16
N GLU A 108 -16.84 -2.87 9.15
CA GLU A 108 -16.62 -3.71 7.97
C GLU A 108 -15.49 -3.18 7.08
N LYS A 109 -15.36 -1.85 6.94
CA LYS A 109 -14.23 -1.24 6.23
C LYS A 109 -12.88 -1.60 6.89
N LYS A 110 -12.81 -1.57 8.22
CA LYS A 110 -11.61 -1.94 8.99
C LYS A 110 -11.23 -3.42 8.85
N LYS A 111 -12.17 -4.29 8.52
CA LYS A 111 -11.90 -5.72 8.27
C LYS A 111 -11.26 -6.01 6.92
N GLY A 112 -11.10 -5.00 6.06
CA GLY A 112 -10.50 -5.13 4.74
C GLY A 112 -9.10 -5.78 4.78
N PRO A 113 -8.81 -6.77 3.92
CA PRO A 113 -7.56 -7.53 3.99
C PRO A 113 -6.33 -6.65 3.73
N LYS A 114 -6.40 -5.76 2.75
CA LYS A 114 -5.33 -4.82 2.44
C LYS A 114 -5.09 -3.85 3.59
N TRP A 115 -6.18 -3.34 4.22
CA TRP A 115 -6.08 -2.46 5.36
C TRP A 115 -5.41 -3.12 6.56
N LYS A 116 -5.80 -4.34 6.92
CA LYS A 116 -5.17 -5.12 7.99
C LYS A 116 -3.67 -5.28 7.74
N ARG A 117 -3.30 -5.72 6.54
CA ARG A 117 -1.89 -5.87 6.16
C ARG A 117 -1.11 -4.57 6.31
N SER A 118 -1.68 -3.43 5.89
CA SER A 118 -1.03 -2.14 6.04
C SER A 118 -0.81 -1.76 7.50
N LEU A 119 -1.78 -2.03 8.38
CA LEU A 119 -1.63 -1.81 9.82
C LEU A 119 -0.53 -2.71 10.42
N ASP A 120 -0.45 -3.96 10.00
CA ASP A 120 0.56 -4.89 10.49
C ASP A 120 1.97 -4.49 10.02
N ILE A 121 2.11 -4.00 8.79
CA ILE A 121 3.37 -3.41 8.29
C ILE A 121 3.78 -2.21 9.13
N VAL A 122 2.87 -1.29 9.43
CA VAL A 122 3.18 -0.13 10.28
C VAL A 122 3.62 -0.55 11.67
N LYS A 123 2.92 -1.51 12.30
CA LYS A 123 3.31 -2.07 13.60
C LYS A 123 4.69 -2.73 13.55
N TRP A 124 4.96 -3.49 12.50
CA TRP A 124 6.24 -4.13 12.25
C TRP A 124 7.38 -3.11 12.15
N ILE A 125 7.19 -2.01 11.39
CA ILE A 125 8.17 -0.91 11.29
C ILE A 125 8.40 -0.27 12.66
N LEU A 126 7.34 0.01 13.42
CA LEU A 126 7.42 0.65 14.74
C LEU A 126 8.22 -0.17 15.75
N VAL A 127 8.06 -1.49 15.75
CA VAL A 127 8.79 -2.38 16.65
C VAL A 127 10.27 -2.49 16.27
N ARG A 128 10.60 -2.44 14.98
CA ARG A 128 11.97 -2.59 14.46
C ARG A 128 12.72 -1.26 14.30
N ALA A 129 12.07 -0.15 14.49
CA ALA A 129 12.73 1.14 14.43
C ALA A 129 13.82 1.27 15.52
N PRO A 130 14.97 1.93 15.21
CA PRO A 130 16.04 2.10 16.16
C PRO A 130 15.56 2.73 17.47
N LYS A 131 16.03 2.22 18.61
CA LYS A 131 15.55 2.63 19.97
C LYS A 131 15.71 4.14 20.26
N ASP A 132 16.61 4.82 19.58
CA ASP A 132 16.88 6.25 19.74
C ASP A 132 16.21 7.11 18.67
N SER A 133 15.29 6.54 17.90
CA SER A 133 14.58 7.26 16.85
C SER A 133 13.37 8.02 17.39
N ASN A 134 13.15 9.21 16.83
CA ASN A 134 11.87 9.90 16.93
C ASN A 134 11.01 9.49 15.72
N ILE A 135 9.79 9.04 15.99
CA ILE A 135 8.87 8.58 14.95
C ILE A 135 7.65 9.48 14.89
N ALA A 136 7.25 9.85 13.68
CA ALA A 136 5.95 10.43 13.39
C ALA A 136 5.15 9.44 12.52
N VAL A 137 3.90 9.18 12.88
CA VAL A 137 2.98 8.39 12.06
C VAL A 137 1.88 9.31 11.57
N ILE A 138 1.77 9.43 10.26
CA ILE A 138 0.80 10.30 9.60
C ILE A 138 -0.14 9.42 8.78
N ARG A 139 -1.43 9.42 9.11
CA ARG A 139 -2.44 8.87 8.22
C ARG A 139 -2.87 9.90 7.20
N PHE A 140 -3.14 9.49 5.99
CA PHE A 140 -3.69 10.37 4.98
C PHE A 140 -4.78 9.69 4.13
N SER A 141 -5.74 10.50 3.73
CA SER A 141 -6.72 10.23 2.69
C SER A 141 -6.93 11.54 1.94
N GLU A 142 -8.05 12.21 2.04
CA GLU A 142 -8.23 13.58 1.54
C GLU A 142 -7.31 14.58 2.27
N LYS A 143 -7.14 14.41 3.57
CA LYS A 143 -6.29 15.23 4.45
C LYS A 143 -5.33 14.36 5.25
N ALA A 144 -4.14 14.89 5.50
CA ALA A 144 -3.14 14.25 6.34
C ALA A 144 -3.24 14.71 7.79
N LYS A 145 -3.14 13.74 8.72
CA LYS A 145 -3.16 13.99 10.16
C LYS A 145 -2.17 13.08 10.89
N TYR A 146 -1.51 13.61 11.91
CA TYR A 146 -0.72 12.77 12.83
C TYR A 146 -1.63 11.81 13.60
N ILE A 147 -1.13 10.60 13.83
CA ILE A 147 -1.77 9.63 14.70
C ILE A 147 -1.31 9.92 16.11
N ALA A 148 -2.24 10.31 16.97
CA ALA A 148 -2.05 10.71 18.37
C ALA A 148 -1.18 11.97 18.53
N LYS A 149 0.14 11.85 18.55
CA LYS A 149 1.08 12.97 18.74
C LYS A 149 1.87 13.27 17.46
N GLN A 150 2.50 14.44 17.41
CA GLN A 150 3.35 14.84 16.30
C GLN A 150 4.64 13.99 16.21
N SER A 151 5.17 13.54 17.33
CA SER A 151 6.32 12.64 17.38
C SER A 151 6.34 11.78 18.64
N PHE A 152 6.97 10.63 18.52
CA PHE A 152 7.10 9.62 19.57
C PHE A 152 8.55 9.16 19.66
N GLN A 153 8.97 8.72 20.85
CA GLN A 153 10.23 8.02 21.04
C GLN A 153 10.00 6.52 21.07
N THR A 154 10.76 5.76 20.29
CA THR A 154 10.64 4.30 20.21
C THR A 154 10.86 3.58 21.53
N LYS A 155 11.69 4.15 22.42
CA LYS A 155 11.93 3.60 23.77
C LYS A 155 10.71 3.65 24.69
N ASN A 156 9.74 4.51 24.40
CA ASN A 156 8.61 4.73 25.30
C ASN A 156 7.45 3.77 24.98
N LYS A 157 7.32 2.71 25.79
CA LYS A 157 6.23 1.73 25.63
C LYS A 157 4.82 2.36 25.67
N ASN A 158 4.63 3.43 26.45
CA ASN A 158 3.34 4.12 26.53
C ASN A 158 3.04 4.87 25.23
N ASP A 159 4.05 5.46 24.60
CA ASP A 159 3.91 6.11 23.30
C ASP A 159 3.53 5.09 22.22
N LEU A 160 4.21 3.93 22.16
CA LEU A 160 3.85 2.85 21.24
C LEU A 160 2.42 2.36 21.44
N LYS A 161 2.00 2.15 22.69
CA LYS A 161 0.61 1.79 23.00
C LYS A 161 -0.39 2.83 22.51
N THR A 162 -0.07 4.11 22.65
CA THR A 162 -0.92 5.21 22.17
C THR A 162 -1.03 5.22 20.65
N ILE A 163 0.08 4.96 19.94
CA ILE A 163 0.06 4.83 18.47
C ILE A 163 -0.80 3.64 18.04
N PHE A 164 -0.63 2.47 18.66
CA PHE A 164 -1.40 1.27 18.32
C PHE A 164 -2.91 1.47 18.55
N LEU A 165 -3.29 2.12 19.62
CA LEU A 165 -4.69 2.49 19.85
C LEU A 165 -5.18 3.48 18.76
N GLY A 166 -4.36 4.47 18.40
CA GLY A 166 -4.67 5.41 17.34
C GLY A 166 -4.84 4.74 15.97
N LEU A 167 -3.97 3.77 15.64
CA LEU A 167 -4.06 2.99 14.38
C LEU A 167 -5.36 2.19 14.30
N ASN A 168 -5.75 1.51 15.38
CA ASN A 168 -6.97 0.69 15.42
C ASN A 168 -8.27 1.53 15.28
N ASN A 169 -8.21 2.83 15.60
CA ASN A 169 -9.36 3.73 15.48
C ASN A 169 -9.53 4.33 14.08
N ILE A 170 -8.61 4.07 13.15
CA ILE A 170 -8.70 4.61 11.79
C ILE A 170 -9.63 3.75 10.95
N THR A 171 -10.60 4.38 10.29
CA THR A 171 -11.41 3.77 9.24
C THR A 171 -10.85 4.21 7.89
N PRO A 172 -10.53 3.27 6.98
CA PRO A 172 -10.10 3.63 5.63
C PRO A 172 -11.29 4.17 4.83
N ASP A 173 -11.17 5.44 4.41
CA ASP A 173 -12.23 6.11 3.63
C ASP A 173 -11.69 7.33 2.88
N GLY A 174 -12.43 7.77 1.86
CA GLY A 174 -12.13 8.96 1.08
C GLY A 174 -11.12 8.75 -0.04
N PRO A 175 -10.77 9.82 -0.76
CA PRO A 175 -9.78 9.83 -1.84
C PRO A 175 -8.35 9.83 -1.30
N THR A 176 -7.38 9.53 -2.16
CA THR A 176 -5.94 9.57 -1.83
C THR A 176 -5.35 10.93 -2.16
N ASN A 177 -4.74 11.61 -1.20
CA ASN A 177 -4.01 12.85 -1.38
C ASN A 177 -2.60 12.75 -0.77
N LEU A 178 -1.68 12.15 -1.52
CA LEU A 178 -0.28 11.97 -1.11
C LEU A 178 0.43 13.30 -0.88
N LEU A 179 0.10 14.34 -1.67
CA LEU A 179 0.71 15.66 -1.51
C LEU A 179 0.45 16.23 -0.12
N SER A 180 -0.77 16.09 0.40
CA SER A 180 -1.08 16.55 1.76
C SER A 180 -0.25 15.82 2.83
N ALA A 181 0.02 14.53 2.61
CA ALA A 181 0.88 13.72 3.49
C ALA A 181 2.34 14.19 3.46
N LEU A 182 2.89 14.42 2.28
CA LEU A 182 4.27 14.90 2.10
C LEU A 182 4.47 16.30 2.69
N ILE A 183 3.52 17.21 2.51
CA ILE A 183 3.55 18.54 3.15
C ILE A 183 3.55 18.41 4.67
N GLN A 184 2.74 17.51 5.22
CA GLN A 184 2.69 17.29 6.66
C GLN A 184 3.96 16.63 7.19
N ALA A 185 4.53 15.66 6.44
CA ALA A 185 5.80 15.03 6.76
C ALA A 185 6.96 16.03 6.76
N ALA A 186 7.00 16.95 5.79
CA ALA A 186 8.03 17.97 5.71
C ALA A 186 8.11 18.85 6.97
N LYS A 187 6.98 19.11 7.64
CA LYS A 187 6.96 19.85 8.92
C LYS A 187 7.68 19.11 10.05
N PHE A 188 7.71 17.79 10.01
CA PHE A 188 8.45 16.97 10.95
C PHE A 188 9.96 16.94 10.63
N ASN A 189 10.35 17.29 9.42
CA ASN A 189 11.73 17.25 8.89
C ASN A 189 12.39 15.87 9.14
N PRO A 190 11.83 14.79 8.54
CA PRO A 190 12.31 13.43 8.75
C PRO A 190 13.65 13.18 8.03
N THR A 191 14.46 12.25 8.57
CA THR A 191 15.61 11.70 7.86
C THR A 191 15.20 10.59 6.90
N ASN A 192 14.14 9.87 7.21
CA ASN A 192 13.63 8.75 6.43
C ASN A 192 12.10 8.78 6.42
N ILE A 193 11.52 8.48 5.25
CA ILE A 193 10.07 8.35 5.06
C ILE A 193 9.77 6.93 4.58
N TYR A 194 8.83 6.27 5.23
CA TYR A 194 8.25 5.00 4.82
C TYR A 194 6.80 5.24 4.40
N LEU A 195 6.45 4.78 3.19
CA LEU A 195 5.13 4.94 2.57
C LEU A 195 4.51 3.56 2.29
#